data_be0c1134f3774342f485e32aff0c0d1e
#
_entry.id   be0c1134f3774342f485e32aff0c0d1e
#
_cell.length_a   1.000
_cell.length_b   1.000
_cell.length_c   1.000
_cell.angle_alpha   90.00
_cell.angle_beta   90.00
_cell.angle_gamma   90.00
#
_symmetry.space_group_name_H-M   'P 1'
#
loop_
_entity.id
_entity.type
_entity.pdbx_description
1 polymer ?
#
loop_
_entity_poly.entity_id
_entity_poly.type
_entity_poly.pdbx_seq_one_letter_code
_entity_poly.pdbx_strand_id
1 'polypeptide(L)'
;MRYVTKTVWILGMLMLVAPLAAPKAVTEVESGSIVIVFRDGRQQSFRLADIARIEFSSPAEKASIGQARFLGEWKVGNGAGGTFLITLKPDGVARKTLHSEGGTWTVVNGEAHIAWDDGWHDIIRKVGGRYEKAAYSPGSSLSGPPDNVTEAVYTEAH
;
A
#
# COMPACT_ATOMS: atom_id res chain seq x y z
N MET A 1 36.59 22.22 96.48
CA MET A 1 36.76 21.22 95.35
C MET A 1 35.52 21.18 94.54
N ARG A 2 35.56 21.71 93.35
CA ARG A 2 34.37 21.82 92.43
C ARG A 2 34.57 20.84 91.29
N TYR A 3 33.70 19.85 91.21
CA TYR A 3 33.66 18.94 90.09
C TYR A 3 32.81 19.55 88.99
N VAL A 4 33.42 19.74 87.79
CA VAL A 4 32.75 20.22 86.62
C VAL A 4 32.36 18.98 85.80
N THR A 5 31.07 18.69 85.72
CA THR A 5 30.48 17.65 84.91
C THR A 5 30.40 18.16 83.49
N LYS A 6 31.13 17.55 82.54
CA LYS A 6 31.01 17.83 81.13
C LYS A 6 29.90 16.96 80.52
N THR A 7 28.80 17.62 80.15
CA THR A 7 27.71 16.98 79.38
C THR A 7 28.08 16.87 77.93
N VAL A 8 28.23 15.63 77.42
CA VAL A 8 28.46 15.36 76.01
C VAL A 8 27.09 15.23 75.35
N TRP A 9 26.76 16.14 74.41
CA TRP A 9 25.61 16.00 73.52
C TRP A 9 25.98 15.11 72.31
N ILE A 10 25.38 13.90 72.17
CA ILE A 10 25.47 13.07 70.99
C ILE A 10 24.36 13.54 70.06
N LEU A 11 24.75 14.21 68.98
CA LEU A 11 23.83 14.63 67.94
C LEU A 11 23.54 13.38 67.05
N GLY A 12 22.39 12.77 67.29
CA GLY A 12 21.93 11.66 66.47
C GLY A 12 21.52 12.17 65.09
N MET A 13 22.32 11.85 64.05
CA MET A 13 21.99 12.14 62.64
C MET A 13 20.96 11.11 62.14
N LEU A 14 19.70 11.53 62.12
CA LEU A 14 18.59 10.74 61.57
C LEU A 14 18.71 10.73 60.04
N MET A 15 19.27 9.65 59.46
CA MET A 15 19.23 9.45 58.00
C MET A 15 17.80 9.15 57.57
N LEU A 16 17.18 10.10 56.91
CA LEU A 16 15.88 9.92 56.24
C LEU A 16 16.13 9.10 54.94
N VAL A 17 15.90 7.80 55.02
CA VAL A 17 15.89 6.93 53.80
C VAL A 17 14.54 7.18 53.09
N ALA A 18 14.58 7.96 52.01
CA ALA A 18 13.44 8.11 51.12
C ALA A 18 13.17 6.76 50.42
N PRO A 19 11.94 6.23 50.42
CA PRO A 19 11.62 5.06 49.64
C PRO A 19 11.76 5.39 48.15
N LEU A 20 12.62 4.65 47.44
CA LEU A 20 12.62 4.63 45.97
C LEU A 20 11.20 4.22 45.53
N ALA A 21 10.49 5.14 44.90
CA ALA A 21 9.24 4.83 44.24
C ALA A 21 9.54 3.84 43.15
N ALA A 22 9.03 2.60 43.28
CA ALA A 22 9.03 1.62 42.21
C ALA A 22 8.34 2.22 40.96
N PRO A 23 8.84 1.97 39.72
CA PRO A 23 8.17 2.43 38.53
C PRO A 23 6.77 1.82 38.54
N LYS A 24 5.75 2.69 38.43
CA LYS A 24 4.37 2.27 38.24
C LYS A 24 4.34 1.30 37.05
N ALA A 25 3.88 0.08 37.33
CA ALA A 25 3.57 -0.88 36.31
C ALA A 25 2.75 -0.22 35.20
N VAL A 26 3.19 -0.42 33.97
CA VAL A 26 2.46 -0.04 32.77
C VAL A 26 1.06 -0.60 32.90
N THR A 27 0.08 0.25 32.93
CA THR A 27 -1.34 -0.06 33.03
C THR A 27 -1.68 -1.07 31.94
N GLU A 28 -2.17 -2.22 32.37
CA GLU A 28 -2.77 -3.24 31.55
C GLU A 28 -3.69 -2.59 30.52
N VAL A 29 -3.35 -2.75 29.22
CA VAL A 29 -4.21 -2.27 28.15
C VAL A 29 -5.52 -3.02 28.26
N GLU A 30 -6.59 -2.31 28.62
CA GLU A 30 -7.93 -2.89 28.69
C GLU A 30 -8.18 -3.72 27.44
N SER A 31 -8.62 -4.98 27.65
CA SER A 31 -8.86 -5.99 26.62
C SER A 31 -10.06 -5.57 25.77
N GLY A 32 -9.88 -4.55 24.92
CA GLY A 32 -10.88 -4.10 23.97
C GLY A 32 -10.89 -4.98 22.71
N SER A 33 -12.01 -5.02 22.03
CA SER A 33 -12.14 -5.64 20.72
C SER A 33 -12.77 -4.68 19.72
N ILE A 34 -12.37 -4.78 18.45
CA ILE A 34 -13.06 -4.15 17.33
C ILE A 34 -13.99 -5.18 16.72
N VAL A 35 -15.26 -4.80 16.54
CA VAL A 35 -16.25 -5.60 15.83
C VAL A 35 -16.51 -4.96 14.49
N ILE A 36 -16.20 -5.68 13.41
CA ILE A 36 -16.54 -5.28 12.04
C ILE A 36 -17.88 -5.91 11.70
N VAL A 37 -18.88 -5.06 11.42
CA VAL A 37 -20.20 -5.47 10.95
C VAL A 37 -20.26 -5.28 9.44
N PHE A 38 -20.44 -6.35 8.70
CA PHE A 38 -20.56 -6.34 7.25
C PHE A 38 -22.00 -5.97 6.83
N ARG A 39 -22.16 -5.47 5.61
CA ARG A 39 -23.49 -5.09 5.07
C ARG A 39 -24.46 -6.26 4.96
N ASP A 40 -23.97 -7.49 4.89
CA ASP A 40 -24.75 -8.74 4.88
C ASP A 40 -25.12 -9.23 6.30
N GLY A 41 -24.80 -8.43 7.34
CA GLY A 41 -25.09 -8.74 8.74
C GLY A 41 -24.05 -9.63 9.42
N ARG A 42 -23.05 -10.16 8.73
CA ARG A 42 -21.95 -10.91 9.37
C ARG A 42 -21.13 -9.98 10.26
N GLN A 43 -20.61 -10.53 11.35
CA GLN A 43 -19.76 -9.83 12.29
C GLN A 43 -18.45 -10.58 12.49
N GLN A 44 -17.37 -9.83 12.59
CA GLN A 44 -16.04 -10.37 12.90
C GLN A 44 -15.39 -9.51 13.99
N SER A 45 -14.94 -10.16 15.07
CA SER A 45 -14.27 -9.51 16.19
C SER A 45 -12.76 -9.73 16.12
N PHE A 46 -12.01 -8.68 16.44
CA PHE A 46 -10.55 -8.70 16.54
C PHE A 46 -10.16 -8.11 17.88
N ARG A 47 -9.25 -8.77 18.62
CA ARG A 47 -8.72 -8.19 19.86
C ARG A 47 -7.80 -7.03 19.53
N LEU A 48 -7.92 -5.92 20.25
CA LEU A 48 -7.06 -4.74 20.05
C LEU A 48 -5.58 -5.06 20.23
N ALA A 49 -5.24 -5.99 21.11
CA ALA A 49 -3.87 -6.45 21.34
C ALA A 49 -3.24 -7.16 20.13
N ASP A 50 -4.07 -7.71 19.22
CA ASP A 50 -3.60 -8.40 18.02
C ASP A 50 -3.51 -7.45 16.81
N ILE A 51 -3.95 -6.19 16.97
CA ILE A 51 -4.00 -5.20 15.89
C ILE A 51 -2.84 -4.22 16.07
N ALA A 52 -1.85 -4.30 15.18
CA ALA A 52 -0.75 -3.36 15.18
C ALA A 52 -1.17 -1.98 14.60
N ARG A 53 -2.07 -1.97 13.60
CA ARG A 53 -2.52 -0.77 12.89
C ARG A 53 -3.83 -1.02 12.15
N ILE A 54 -4.69 -0.01 12.07
CA ILE A 54 -5.87 0.00 11.22
C ILE A 54 -5.69 1.12 10.20
N GLU A 55 -5.79 0.80 8.92
CA GLU A 55 -5.73 1.76 7.84
C GLU A 55 -7.05 1.78 7.08
N PHE A 56 -7.58 2.98 6.89
CA PHE A 56 -8.76 3.22 6.07
C PHE A 56 -8.31 3.92 4.78
N SER A 57 -8.22 3.16 3.69
CA SER A 57 -7.91 3.75 2.39
C SER A 57 -9.20 4.27 1.74
N SER A 58 -9.19 5.51 1.28
CA SER A 58 -10.26 6.04 0.44
C SER A 58 -10.25 5.34 -0.94
N PRO A 59 -11.38 5.32 -1.68
CA PRO A 59 -11.39 4.84 -3.06
C PRO A 59 -10.36 5.53 -3.95
N ALA A 60 -10.14 6.85 -3.76
CA ALA A 60 -9.13 7.61 -4.49
C ALA A 60 -7.70 7.18 -4.16
N GLU A 61 -7.41 6.86 -2.89
CA GLU A 61 -6.09 6.38 -2.46
C GLU A 61 -5.82 4.96 -2.98
N LYS A 62 -6.81 4.06 -2.97
CA LYS A 62 -6.72 2.75 -3.62
C LYS A 62 -6.48 2.85 -5.12
N ALA A 63 -7.14 3.80 -5.79
CA ALA A 63 -6.94 4.07 -7.21
C ALA A 63 -5.50 4.56 -7.46
N SER A 64 -4.97 5.47 -6.64
CA SER A 64 -3.60 5.98 -6.77
C SER A 64 -2.53 4.90 -6.54
N ILE A 65 -2.72 4.03 -5.53
CA ILE A 65 -1.81 2.90 -5.27
C ILE A 65 -1.90 1.88 -6.43
N GLY A 66 -3.10 1.60 -6.92
CA GLY A 66 -3.31 0.75 -8.08
C GLY A 66 -2.62 1.30 -9.32
N GLN A 67 -2.76 2.61 -9.55
CA GLN A 67 -2.15 3.32 -10.67
C GLN A 67 -0.63 3.32 -10.59
N ALA A 68 -0.04 3.58 -9.42
CA ALA A 68 1.41 3.61 -9.21
C ALA A 68 2.12 2.33 -9.68
N ARG A 69 1.45 1.18 -9.62
CA ARG A 69 1.96 -0.12 -10.07
C ARG A 69 2.24 -0.18 -11.56
N PHE A 70 1.50 0.58 -12.34
CA PHE A 70 1.56 0.53 -13.81
C PHE A 70 2.27 1.74 -14.43
N LEU A 71 2.60 2.76 -13.62
CA LEU A 71 3.31 3.95 -14.10
C LEU A 71 4.67 3.58 -14.69
N GLY A 72 5.03 4.24 -15.80
CA GLY A 72 6.32 4.05 -16.44
C GLY A 72 6.21 3.38 -17.80
N GLU A 73 7.28 2.72 -18.23
CA GLU A 73 7.42 2.16 -19.56
C GLU A 73 7.31 0.62 -19.56
N TRP A 74 6.58 0.09 -20.52
CA TRP A 74 6.31 -1.32 -20.71
C TRP A 74 6.71 -1.76 -22.12
N LYS A 75 7.62 -2.71 -22.24
CA LYS A 75 7.91 -3.38 -23.51
C LYS A 75 6.91 -4.50 -23.74
N VAL A 76 6.20 -4.44 -24.86
CA VAL A 76 5.13 -5.38 -25.21
C VAL A 76 5.27 -5.86 -26.64
N GLY A 77 4.64 -7.00 -26.98
CA GLY A 77 4.58 -7.50 -28.34
C GLY A 77 3.41 -6.90 -29.13
N ASN A 78 3.55 -6.88 -30.49
CA ASN A 78 2.49 -6.48 -31.41
C ASN A 78 1.62 -7.64 -31.91
N GLY A 79 1.85 -8.86 -31.42
CA GLY A 79 1.16 -10.08 -31.88
C GLY A 79 1.68 -10.68 -33.20
N ALA A 80 2.57 -9.98 -33.91
CA ALA A 80 3.16 -10.39 -35.19
C ALA A 80 4.69 -10.59 -35.10
N GLY A 81 5.23 -10.81 -33.89
CA GLY A 81 6.65 -11.04 -33.65
C GLY A 81 7.48 -9.77 -33.40
N GLY A 82 6.92 -8.59 -33.61
CA GLY A 82 7.56 -7.31 -33.26
C GLY A 82 7.27 -6.87 -31.83
N THR A 83 8.06 -5.91 -31.32
CA THR A 83 7.85 -5.31 -30.00
C THR A 83 7.77 -3.78 -30.10
N PHE A 84 7.09 -3.16 -29.13
CA PHE A 84 7.01 -1.70 -29.00
C PHE A 84 6.91 -1.33 -27.50
N LEU A 85 7.01 -0.04 -27.22
CA LEU A 85 6.93 0.48 -25.88
C LEU A 85 5.58 1.17 -25.65
N ILE A 86 5.03 0.98 -24.46
CA ILE A 86 3.87 1.70 -23.91
C ILE A 86 4.35 2.48 -22.70
N THR A 87 4.14 3.80 -22.68
CA THR A 87 4.41 4.67 -21.53
C THR A 87 3.09 5.08 -20.89
N LEU A 88 2.92 4.79 -19.58
CA LEU A 88 1.76 5.18 -18.78
C LEU A 88 2.15 6.29 -17.81
N LYS A 89 1.51 7.46 -17.96
CA LYS A 89 1.80 8.65 -17.15
C LYS A 89 0.83 8.84 -15.99
N PRO A 90 1.24 9.56 -14.92
CA PRO A 90 0.39 9.78 -13.74
C PRO A 90 -0.91 10.54 -14.02
N ASP A 91 -0.93 11.35 -15.07
CA ASP A 91 -2.08 12.15 -15.51
C ASP A 91 -3.13 11.35 -16.29
N GLY A 92 -2.95 10.02 -16.42
CA GLY A 92 -3.84 9.16 -17.19
C GLY A 92 -3.57 9.15 -18.69
N VAL A 93 -2.52 9.83 -19.15
CA VAL A 93 -2.08 9.80 -20.56
C VAL A 93 -1.27 8.53 -20.83
N ALA A 94 -1.58 7.85 -21.93
CA ALA A 94 -0.80 6.75 -22.48
C ALA A 94 -0.14 7.15 -23.80
N ARG A 95 1.02 6.58 -24.09
CA ARG A 95 1.73 6.71 -25.35
C ARG A 95 2.27 5.36 -25.78
N LYS A 96 2.23 5.06 -27.09
CA LYS A 96 2.92 3.88 -27.66
C LYS A 96 3.87 4.32 -28.78
N THR A 97 4.98 3.62 -28.90
CA THR A 97 5.95 3.86 -29.99
C THR A 97 5.48 3.29 -31.32
N LEU A 98 4.60 2.28 -31.29
CA LEU A 98 3.95 1.76 -32.48
C LEU A 98 3.06 2.86 -33.09
N HIS A 99 3.36 3.28 -34.30
CA HIS A 99 2.73 4.40 -35.02
C HIS A 99 2.75 5.75 -34.28
N SER A 100 3.56 5.90 -33.20
CA SER A 100 3.66 7.11 -32.38
C SER A 100 2.33 7.61 -31.83
N GLU A 101 1.49 6.70 -31.36
CA GLU A 101 0.09 6.99 -31.04
C GLU A 101 -0.13 7.33 -29.57
N GLY A 102 -1.16 8.16 -29.33
CA GLY A 102 -1.63 8.56 -28.02
C GLY A 102 -2.85 7.77 -27.56
N GLY A 103 -3.18 7.93 -26.28
CA GLY A 103 -4.36 7.36 -25.66
C GLY A 103 -4.50 7.77 -24.21
N THR A 104 -5.51 7.21 -23.56
CA THR A 104 -5.76 7.38 -22.13
C THR A 104 -5.73 6.03 -21.43
N TRP A 105 -5.43 6.04 -20.13
CA TRP A 105 -5.43 4.82 -19.34
C TRP A 105 -5.97 5.05 -17.93
N THR A 106 -6.49 3.96 -17.36
CA THR A 106 -7.00 3.93 -15.99
C THR A 106 -6.82 2.52 -15.40
N VAL A 107 -6.94 2.39 -14.09
CA VAL A 107 -6.94 1.07 -13.44
C VAL A 107 -8.36 0.63 -13.15
N VAL A 108 -8.72 -0.55 -13.65
CA VAL A 108 -10.01 -1.21 -13.42
C VAL A 108 -9.72 -2.61 -12.88
N ASN A 109 -10.27 -2.94 -11.71
CA ASN A 109 -10.11 -4.27 -11.07
C ASN A 109 -8.64 -4.73 -10.90
N GLY A 110 -7.70 -3.77 -10.76
CA GLY A 110 -6.27 -4.08 -10.60
C GLY A 110 -5.51 -4.33 -11.90
N GLU A 111 -6.09 -4.02 -13.06
CA GLU A 111 -5.54 -4.10 -14.40
C GLU A 111 -5.44 -2.69 -15.01
N ALA A 112 -4.42 -2.40 -15.81
CA ALA A 112 -4.32 -1.15 -16.55
C ALA A 112 -5.06 -1.29 -17.88
N HIS A 113 -6.16 -0.54 -18.03
CA HIS A 113 -6.96 -0.45 -19.24
C HIS A 113 -6.53 0.79 -20.04
N ILE A 114 -6.15 0.60 -21.27
CA ILE A 114 -5.62 1.64 -22.15
C ILE A 114 -6.53 1.75 -23.36
N ALA A 115 -7.09 2.94 -23.60
CA ALA A 115 -7.86 3.25 -24.81
C ALA A 115 -7.00 4.11 -25.73
N TRP A 116 -6.70 3.62 -26.92
CA TRP A 116 -5.91 4.30 -27.92
C TRP A 116 -6.76 5.20 -28.83
N ASP A 117 -6.17 6.25 -29.36
CA ASP A 117 -6.86 7.20 -30.24
C ASP A 117 -7.28 6.56 -31.58
N ASP A 118 -6.64 5.44 -31.97
CA ASP A 118 -7.00 4.62 -33.13
C ASP A 118 -8.18 3.64 -32.88
N GLY A 119 -8.74 3.66 -31.65
CA GLY A 119 -9.86 2.82 -31.24
C GLY A 119 -9.48 1.45 -30.72
N TRP A 120 -8.20 1.06 -30.76
CA TRP A 120 -7.72 -0.16 -30.11
C TRP A 120 -7.76 -0.01 -28.59
N HIS A 121 -7.85 -1.13 -27.88
CA HIS A 121 -7.71 -1.21 -26.44
C HIS A 121 -6.65 -2.23 -26.06
N ASP A 122 -5.78 -1.86 -25.14
CA ASP A 122 -4.86 -2.79 -24.50
C ASP A 122 -5.18 -2.89 -23.00
N ILE A 123 -5.01 -4.09 -22.45
CA ILE A 123 -5.11 -4.34 -21.01
C ILE A 123 -3.79 -4.94 -20.55
N ILE A 124 -3.08 -4.26 -19.63
CA ILE A 124 -1.92 -4.84 -18.96
C ILE A 124 -2.38 -5.40 -17.61
N ARG A 125 -2.19 -6.70 -17.42
CA ARG A 125 -2.65 -7.44 -16.24
C ARG A 125 -1.60 -8.44 -15.77
N LYS A 126 -1.72 -8.87 -14.50
CA LYS A 126 -0.83 -9.87 -13.91
C LYS A 126 -1.49 -11.25 -13.93
N VAL A 127 -0.85 -12.20 -14.59
CA VAL A 127 -1.30 -13.59 -14.70
C VAL A 127 -0.16 -14.53 -14.31
N GLY A 128 -0.39 -15.42 -13.35
CA GLY A 128 0.62 -16.40 -12.92
C GLY A 128 1.96 -15.81 -12.48
N GLY A 129 1.96 -14.58 -11.92
CA GLY A 129 3.18 -13.90 -11.46
C GLY A 129 3.89 -13.03 -12.50
N ARG A 130 3.49 -13.10 -13.79
CA ARG A 130 4.01 -12.28 -14.89
C ARG A 130 2.97 -11.28 -15.36
N TYR A 131 3.42 -10.24 -16.07
CA TYR A 131 2.51 -9.32 -16.73
C TYR A 131 2.34 -9.72 -18.19
N GLU A 132 1.12 -9.56 -18.69
CA GLU A 132 0.77 -9.71 -20.08
C GLU A 132 -0.02 -8.50 -20.58
N LYS A 133 0.07 -8.23 -21.88
CA LYS A 133 -0.77 -7.28 -22.59
C LYS A 133 -1.77 -8.05 -23.43
N ALA A 134 -3.05 -7.84 -23.22
CA ALA A 134 -4.14 -8.31 -24.08
C ALA A 134 -4.62 -7.16 -24.95
N ALA A 135 -4.66 -7.36 -26.27
CA ALA A 135 -5.09 -6.34 -27.24
C ALA A 135 -6.47 -6.68 -27.80
N TYR A 136 -7.28 -5.65 -27.99
CA TYR A 136 -8.64 -5.71 -28.52
C TYR A 136 -8.80 -4.70 -29.66
N SER A 137 -9.26 -5.16 -30.81
CA SER A 137 -9.51 -4.32 -31.98
C SER A 137 -10.71 -3.38 -31.78
N PRO A 138 -10.80 -2.28 -32.55
CA PRO A 138 -11.91 -1.36 -32.47
C PRO A 138 -13.27 -2.04 -32.56
N GLY A 139 -14.18 -1.74 -31.60
CA GLY A 139 -15.51 -2.33 -31.54
C GLY A 139 -15.60 -3.71 -30.88
N SER A 140 -14.48 -4.33 -30.53
CA SER A 140 -14.48 -5.61 -29.80
C SER A 140 -14.91 -5.42 -28.34
N SER A 141 -15.60 -6.42 -27.78
CA SER A 141 -15.96 -6.44 -26.36
C SER A 141 -14.76 -6.82 -25.51
N LEU A 142 -14.42 -6.01 -24.50
CA LEU A 142 -13.34 -6.29 -23.54
C LEU A 142 -13.63 -7.51 -22.64
N SER A 143 -14.87 -8.01 -22.62
CA SER A 143 -15.24 -9.26 -21.94
C SER A 143 -15.11 -10.50 -22.83
N GLY A 144 -14.84 -10.31 -24.13
CA GLY A 144 -14.58 -11.39 -25.10
C GLY A 144 -13.10 -11.80 -25.10
N PRO A 145 -12.75 -12.75 -25.99
CA PRO A 145 -11.35 -13.11 -26.19
C PRO A 145 -10.58 -11.93 -26.82
N PRO A 146 -9.33 -11.66 -26.40
CA PRO A 146 -8.49 -10.66 -27.03
C PRO A 146 -8.02 -11.13 -28.43
N ASP A 147 -7.71 -10.20 -29.32
CA ASP A 147 -7.12 -10.48 -30.63
C ASP A 147 -5.71 -11.04 -30.51
N ASN A 148 -4.95 -10.57 -29.55
CA ASN A 148 -3.64 -11.15 -29.21
C ASN A 148 -3.31 -10.94 -27.73
N VAL A 149 -2.46 -11.84 -27.21
CA VAL A 149 -1.88 -11.74 -25.87
C VAL A 149 -0.37 -11.86 -26.01
N THR A 150 0.37 -10.94 -25.41
CA THR A 150 1.82 -10.92 -25.41
C THR A 150 2.36 -10.63 -24.02
N GLU A 151 3.60 -11.03 -23.74
CA GLU A 151 4.26 -10.65 -22.51
C GLU A 151 4.38 -9.11 -22.41
N ALA A 152 4.23 -8.58 -21.21
CA ALA A 152 4.48 -7.19 -20.88
C ALA A 152 5.60 -7.12 -19.85
N VAL A 153 6.71 -6.49 -20.21
CA VAL A 153 7.90 -6.37 -19.38
C VAL A 153 8.06 -4.91 -18.99
N TYR A 154 8.06 -4.63 -17.69
CA TYR A 154 8.35 -3.30 -17.20
C TYR A 154 9.80 -2.93 -17.52
N THR A 155 10.01 -1.76 -18.08
CA THR A 155 11.33 -1.20 -18.34
C THR A 155 11.47 0.09 -17.52
N GLU A 156 12.57 0.23 -16.77
CA GLU A 156 12.84 1.52 -16.12
C GLU A 156 13.02 2.59 -17.20
N ALA A 157 12.30 3.70 -17.08
CA ALA A 157 12.53 4.86 -17.94
C ALA A 157 13.93 5.41 -17.65
N HIS A 158 14.79 5.43 -18.67
CA HIS A 158 16.11 6.04 -18.62
C HIS A 158 16.03 7.55 -18.79
#